data_c1344fc962c10933ab57aede92f9115d
#
_entry.id   c1344fc962c10933ab57aede92f9115d
#
_cell.length_a   1.000
_cell.length_b   1.000
_cell.length_c   1.000
_cell.angle_alpha   90.00
_cell.angle_beta   90.00
_cell.angle_gamma   90.00
#
_symmetry.space_group_name_H-M   'P 1'
#
loop_
_entity.id
_entity.type
_entity.pdbx_description
1 polymer ?
#
loop_
_entity_poly.entity_id
_entity_poly.type
_entity_poly.pdbx_seq_one_letter_code
_entity_poly.pdbx_strand_id
1 'polypeptide(L)'
;MEEYTATEIMGIWNEAHPENPCTENEATRYLKSHIFVKNLVSPKTIVRVMEVRFRPTEFEERNFAILTKNQDAIKAILSKKKLSKLDKLRFYLLNGRVLSGWIMTEEFNVYSYRDAIYELRKQGMAIEGKTIHENGVQHQEWWLACYDYAWAKNRCSRGKK
;
A
#
# COMPACT_ATOMS: atom_id res chain seq x y z
N MET A 1 -13.70 -7.18 7.62
CA MET A 1 -12.60 -6.22 7.83
C MET A 1 -13.18 -4.82 7.73
N GLU A 2 -12.74 -3.98 8.62
CA GLU A 2 -13.30 -2.63 8.69
C GLU A 2 -12.55 -1.66 7.78
N GLU A 3 -13.28 -0.96 6.93
CA GLU A 3 -12.69 0.03 6.04
C GLU A 3 -12.92 1.43 6.59
N TYR A 4 -12.05 2.35 6.20
CA TYR A 4 -12.25 3.75 6.54
C TYR A 4 -13.47 4.29 5.78
N THR A 5 -14.24 5.12 6.45
CA THR A 5 -15.39 5.79 5.83
C THR A 5 -14.94 7.10 5.18
N ALA A 6 -15.82 7.66 4.34
CA ALA A 6 -15.52 8.94 3.70
C ALA A 6 -15.33 10.04 4.75
N THR A 7 -16.12 10.04 5.81
CA THR A 7 -16.00 11.03 6.87
C THR A 7 -14.65 10.91 7.56
N GLU A 8 -14.22 9.68 7.81
CA GLU A 8 -12.91 9.45 8.45
C GLU A 8 -11.77 9.90 7.55
N ILE A 9 -11.85 9.59 6.25
CA ILE A 9 -10.83 10.01 5.28
C ILE A 9 -10.77 11.53 5.23
N MET A 10 -11.93 12.18 5.17
CA MET A 10 -12.01 13.64 5.13
C MET A 10 -11.35 14.25 6.37
N GLY A 11 -11.64 13.68 7.55
CA GLY A 11 -11.04 14.17 8.78
C GLY A 11 -9.54 14.02 8.82
N ILE A 12 -9.05 12.86 8.35
CA ILE A 12 -7.61 12.60 8.29
C ILE A 12 -6.92 13.60 7.37
N TRP A 13 -7.48 13.83 6.18
CA TRP A 13 -6.89 14.77 5.24
C TRP A 13 -6.93 16.21 5.78
N ASN A 14 -8.07 16.61 6.32
CA ASN A 14 -8.24 18.00 6.78
C ASN A 14 -7.34 18.32 7.96
N GLU A 15 -7.05 17.34 8.79
CA GLU A 15 -6.11 17.53 9.89
C GLU A 15 -4.69 17.74 9.37
N ALA A 16 -4.32 17.02 8.33
CA ALA A 16 -2.99 17.14 7.74
C ALA A 16 -2.85 18.39 6.86
N HIS A 17 -3.94 18.81 6.24
CA HIS A 17 -3.95 19.93 5.29
C HIS A 17 -5.10 20.90 5.56
N PRO A 18 -5.06 21.61 6.69
CA PRO A 18 -6.15 22.53 7.01
C PRO A 18 -6.32 23.67 6.01
N GLU A 19 -5.24 24.02 5.29
CA GLU A 19 -5.30 25.08 4.29
C GLU A 19 -5.92 24.60 2.97
N ASN A 20 -6.16 23.31 2.81
CA ASN A 20 -6.71 22.76 1.57
C ASN A 20 -7.68 21.63 1.92
N PRO A 21 -8.83 21.97 2.53
CA PRO A 21 -9.73 20.93 3.00
C PRO A 21 -10.38 20.13 1.87
N CYS A 22 -10.70 18.89 2.20
CA CYS A 22 -11.35 17.96 1.29
C CYS A 22 -12.83 17.88 1.67
N THR A 23 -13.71 17.81 0.68
CA THR A 23 -15.14 17.65 0.95
C THR A 23 -15.49 16.18 1.07
N GLU A 24 -16.66 15.90 1.64
CA GLU A 24 -17.13 14.53 1.78
C GLU A 24 -17.34 13.88 0.40
N ASN A 25 -17.80 14.66 -0.57
CA ASN A 25 -17.99 14.13 -1.93
C ASN A 25 -16.67 13.72 -2.55
N GLU A 26 -15.63 14.50 -2.32
CA GLU A 26 -14.30 14.15 -2.83
C GLU A 26 -13.76 12.89 -2.18
N ALA A 27 -13.93 12.77 -0.86
CA ALA A 27 -13.51 11.58 -0.14
C ALA A 27 -14.29 10.35 -0.62
N THR A 28 -15.57 10.50 -0.86
CA THR A 28 -16.41 9.41 -1.35
C THR A 28 -15.93 8.94 -2.72
N ARG A 29 -15.65 9.89 -3.62
CA ARG A 29 -15.15 9.53 -4.94
C ARG A 29 -13.81 8.82 -4.85
N TYR A 30 -12.96 9.27 -3.94
CA TYR A 30 -11.66 8.66 -3.78
C TYR A 30 -11.78 7.20 -3.33
N LEU A 31 -12.68 6.95 -2.38
CA LEU A 31 -12.88 5.59 -1.87
C LEU A 31 -13.46 4.64 -2.91
N LYS A 32 -14.06 5.16 -3.97
CA LYS A 32 -14.55 4.28 -5.04
C LYS A 32 -13.41 3.63 -5.81
N SER A 33 -12.26 4.25 -5.82
CA SER A 33 -11.10 3.71 -6.55
C SER A 33 -10.00 3.20 -5.63
N HIS A 34 -10.19 3.28 -4.31
CA HIS A 34 -9.17 2.83 -3.36
C HIS A 34 -9.83 2.16 -2.17
N ILE A 35 -9.15 1.15 -1.64
CA ILE A 35 -9.64 0.44 -0.45
C ILE A 35 -8.63 0.64 0.67
N PHE A 36 -9.08 1.22 1.78
CA PHE A 36 -8.23 1.42 2.94
C PHE A 36 -8.83 0.67 4.13
N VAL A 37 -8.14 -0.35 4.58
CA VAL A 37 -8.59 -1.18 5.70
C VAL A 37 -7.86 -0.73 6.96
N LYS A 38 -8.62 -0.47 8.02
CA LYS A 38 -8.08 0.15 9.23
C LYS A 38 -6.89 -0.57 9.85
N ASN A 39 -6.90 -1.88 9.82
CA ASN A 39 -5.81 -2.64 10.41
C ASN A 39 -4.60 -2.79 9.50
N LEU A 40 -4.70 -2.41 8.24
CA LEU A 40 -3.64 -2.62 7.28
C LEU A 40 -3.06 -1.33 6.71
N VAL A 41 -3.76 -0.21 6.87
CA VAL A 41 -3.34 1.06 6.28
C VAL A 41 -3.40 2.14 7.35
N SER A 42 -2.30 2.85 7.57
CA SER A 42 -2.27 3.91 8.58
C SER A 42 -2.82 5.22 8.01
N PRO A 43 -3.28 6.14 8.86
CA PRO A 43 -3.72 7.45 8.38
C PRO A 43 -2.65 8.20 7.60
N LYS A 44 -1.39 8.06 8.01
CA LYS A 44 -0.29 8.70 7.32
C LYS A 44 -0.18 8.24 5.88
N THR A 45 -0.37 6.95 5.65
CA THR A 45 -0.34 6.39 4.32
C THR A 45 -1.49 6.93 3.47
N ILE A 46 -2.67 7.06 4.08
CA ILE A 46 -3.83 7.58 3.38
C ILE A 46 -3.55 9.01 2.88
N VAL A 47 -2.98 9.85 3.74
CA VAL A 47 -2.65 11.23 3.34
C VAL A 47 -1.69 11.24 2.17
N ARG A 48 -0.66 10.40 2.21
CA ARG A 48 0.30 10.34 1.12
C ARG A 48 -0.31 9.92 -0.20
N VAL A 49 -1.19 8.94 -0.15
CA VAL A 49 -1.85 8.47 -1.36
C VAL A 49 -2.75 9.57 -1.92
N MET A 50 -3.44 10.29 -1.04
CA MET A 50 -4.31 11.38 -1.47
C MET A 50 -3.53 12.58 -2.00
N GLU A 51 -2.33 12.83 -1.48
CA GLU A 51 -1.50 13.92 -1.98
C GLU A 51 -1.18 13.74 -3.46
N VAL A 52 -0.92 12.51 -3.86
CA VAL A 52 -0.64 12.22 -5.27
C VAL A 52 -1.85 12.56 -6.14
N ARG A 53 -3.06 12.31 -5.62
CA ARG A 53 -4.27 12.60 -6.36
C ARG A 53 -4.42 14.10 -6.65
N PHE A 54 -4.00 14.93 -5.72
CA PHE A 54 -4.14 16.38 -5.90
C PHE A 54 -3.01 17.01 -6.69
N ARG A 55 -1.92 16.28 -6.89
CA ARG A 55 -0.77 16.78 -7.65
C ARG A 55 -0.22 15.68 -8.55
N PRO A 56 -1.07 15.11 -9.41
CA PRO A 56 -0.61 13.98 -10.20
C PRO A 56 0.38 14.41 -11.27
N THR A 57 1.44 13.63 -11.41
CA THR A 57 2.33 13.73 -12.54
C THR A 57 2.03 12.53 -13.44
N GLU A 58 2.55 12.54 -14.63
CA GLU A 58 2.35 11.43 -15.56
C GLU A 58 2.78 10.11 -14.91
N PHE A 59 3.90 10.14 -14.21
CA PHE A 59 4.43 8.98 -13.51
C PHE A 59 3.42 8.49 -12.46
N GLU A 60 2.91 9.41 -11.65
CA GLU A 60 1.96 9.07 -10.60
C GLU A 60 0.63 8.59 -11.18
N GLU A 61 0.17 9.22 -12.25
CA GLU A 61 -1.07 8.81 -12.90
C GLU A 61 -0.99 7.38 -13.42
N ARG A 62 0.15 7.00 -13.99
CA ARG A 62 0.35 5.65 -14.50
C ARG A 62 0.21 4.63 -13.37
N ASN A 63 0.86 4.90 -12.24
CA ASN A 63 0.81 3.98 -11.11
C ASN A 63 -0.58 3.93 -10.48
N PHE A 64 -1.29 5.05 -10.45
CA PHE A 64 -2.66 5.05 -9.96
C PHE A 64 -3.61 4.27 -10.87
N ALA A 65 -3.39 4.32 -12.17
CA ALA A 65 -4.19 3.53 -13.10
C ALA A 65 -4.01 2.03 -12.83
N ILE A 66 -2.77 1.62 -12.56
CA ILE A 66 -2.49 0.23 -12.22
C ILE A 66 -3.16 -0.14 -10.90
N LEU A 67 -3.06 0.74 -9.89
CA LEU A 67 -3.69 0.50 -8.61
C LEU A 67 -5.20 0.33 -8.78
N THR A 68 -5.82 1.15 -9.60
CA THR A 68 -7.25 1.05 -9.87
C THR A 68 -7.60 -0.30 -10.49
N LYS A 69 -6.76 -0.77 -11.42
CA LYS A 69 -7.00 -2.08 -12.05
C LYS A 69 -6.90 -3.21 -11.04
N ASN A 70 -6.12 -3.05 -10.01
CA ASN A 70 -5.93 -4.10 -9.01
C ASN A 70 -7.02 -4.14 -7.95
N GLN A 71 -8.01 -3.22 -8.02
CA GLN A 71 -9.05 -3.16 -6.99
C GLN A 71 -9.87 -4.44 -6.89
N ASP A 72 -10.16 -5.08 -8.03
CA ASP A 72 -10.93 -6.32 -7.99
C ASP A 72 -10.17 -7.42 -7.27
N ALA A 73 -8.86 -7.52 -7.50
CA ALA A 73 -8.05 -8.53 -6.82
C ALA A 73 -7.99 -8.22 -5.31
N ILE A 74 -7.89 -6.95 -4.95
CA ILE A 74 -7.88 -6.55 -3.55
C ILE A 74 -9.20 -6.91 -2.88
N LYS A 75 -10.31 -6.63 -3.55
CA LYS A 75 -11.63 -6.96 -3.01
C LYS A 75 -11.80 -8.45 -2.83
N ALA A 76 -11.28 -9.25 -3.76
CA ALA A 76 -11.35 -10.69 -3.66
C ALA A 76 -10.65 -11.19 -2.41
N ILE A 77 -9.49 -10.61 -2.08
CA ILE A 77 -8.77 -10.97 -0.87
C ILE A 77 -9.59 -10.59 0.37
N LEU A 78 -10.12 -9.37 0.38
CA LEU A 78 -10.83 -8.86 1.55
C LEU A 78 -12.18 -9.56 1.76
N SER A 79 -12.68 -10.26 0.75
CA SER A 79 -13.94 -10.98 0.90
C SER A 79 -13.77 -12.27 1.70
N LYS A 80 -12.57 -12.71 1.96
CA LYS A 80 -12.33 -13.91 2.74
C LYS A 80 -12.70 -13.67 4.20
N LYS A 81 -13.22 -14.70 4.85
CA LYS A 81 -13.60 -14.59 6.24
C LYS A 81 -12.39 -14.34 7.14
N LYS A 82 -11.27 -14.96 6.81
CA LYS A 82 -10.06 -14.81 7.58
C LYS A 82 -8.89 -14.65 6.62
N LEU A 83 -8.08 -13.64 6.85
CA LEU A 83 -6.90 -13.39 6.02
C LEU A 83 -5.70 -14.13 6.59
N SER A 84 -5.04 -14.90 5.74
CA SER A 84 -3.79 -15.52 6.11
C SER A 84 -2.68 -14.48 6.06
N LYS A 85 -1.50 -14.83 6.56
CA LYS A 85 -0.36 -13.93 6.45
C LYS A 85 -0.02 -13.63 5.00
N LEU A 86 -0.11 -14.64 4.13
CA LEU A 86 0.14 -14.43 2.70
C LEU A 86 -0.90 -13.51 2.08
N ASP A 87 -2.15 -13.59 2.51
CA ASP A 87 -3.19 -12.69 2.02
C ASP A 87 -2.87 -11.25 2.37
N LYS A 88 -2.36 -11.01 3.58
CA LYS A 88 -1.99 -9.67 4.01
C LYS A 88 -0.82 -9.13 3.19
N LEU A 89 0.15 -9.98 2.88
CA LEU A 89 1.27 -9.58 2.03
C LEU A 89 0.79 -9.27 0.62
N ARG A 90 -0.15 -10.08 0.08
CA ARG A 90 -0.73 -9.83 -1.23
C ARG A 90 -1.44 -8.49 -1.25
N PHE A 91 -2.23 -8.21 -0.22
CA PHE A 91 -2.94 -6.95 -0.11
C PHE A 91 -1.97 -5.78 -0.14
N TYR A 92 -0.89 -5.90 0.64
CA TYR A 92 0.12 -4.85 0.73
C TYR A 92 0.78 -4.58 -0.64
N LEU A 93 1.17 -5.65 -1.31
CA LEU A 93 1.82 -5.53 -2.63
C LEU A 93 0.87 -5.00 -3.69
N LEU A 94 -0.38 -5.48 -3.69
CA LEU A 94 -1.36 -5.03 -4.67
C LEU A 94 -1.69 -3.55 -4.52
N ASN A 95 -1.51 -3.02 -3.31
CA ASN A 95 -1.70 -1.60 -3.07
C ASN A 95 -0.47 -0.77 -3.42
N GLY A 96 0.50 -1.36 -4.10
CA GLY A 96 1.64 -0.61 -4.60
C GLY A 96 2.60 -0.18 -3.52
N ARG A 97 2.98 -1.10 -2.66
CA ARG A 97 3.93 -0.81 -1.58
C ARG A 97 5.12 -1.74 -1.64
N VAL A 98 6.19 -1.32 -0.98
CA VAL A 98 7.42 -2.10 -0.93
C VAL A 98 7.46 -2.87 0.39
N LEU A 99 7.70 -4.17 0.30
CA LEU A 99 7.89 -5.02 1.47
C LEU A 99 9.37 -5.13 1.76
N SER A 100 9.74 -5.06 3.03
CA SER A 100 11.10 -5.36 3.46
C SER A 100 11.01 -6.48 4.49
N GLY A 101 12.14 -7.11 4.78
CA GLY A 101 12.17 -8.12 5.83
C GLY A 101 11.70 -7.55 7.16
N TRP A 102 12.08 -6.31 7.43
CA TRP A 102 11.67 -5.65 8.67
C TRP A 102 10.14 -5.49 8.72
N ILE A 103 9.54 -5.00 7.64
CA ILE A 103 8.09 -4.82 7.59
C ILE A 103 7.38 -6.16 7.78
N MET A 104 7.85 -7.19 7.08
CA MET A 104 7.21 -8.50 7.20
C MET A 104 7.29 -9.04 8.62
N THR A 105 8.44 -8.87 9.27
CA THR A 105 8.60 -9.34 10.62
C THR A 105 7.80 -8.54 11.63
N GLU A 106 7.89 -7.21 11.56
CA GLU A 106 7.29 -6.35 12.57
C GLU A 106 5.80 -6.14 12.39
N GLU A 107 5.34 -6.04 11.14
CA GLU A 107 3.93 -5.73 10.92
C GLU A 107 3.08 -6.94 10.62
N PHE A 108 3.66 -7.98 10.02
CA PHE A 108 2.87 -9.14 9.61
C PHE A 108 3.26 -10.41 10.33
N ASN A 109 4.24 -10.36 11.21
CA ASN A 109 4.76 -11.53 11.94
C ASN A 109 5.19 -12.67 11.00
N VAL A 110 5.81 -12.30 9.88
CA VAL A 110 6.33 -13.26 8.92
C VAL A 110 7.84 -13.29 9.08
N TYR A 111 8.37 -14.40 9.55
CA TYR A 111 9.82 -14.53 9.80
C TYR A 111 10.56 -15.24 8.70
N SER A 112 9.89 -16.15 7.99
CA SER A 112 10.47 -16.79 6.82
C SER A 112 10.09 -16.02 5.58
N TYR A 113 10.52 -14.75 5.51
CA TYR A 113 10.05 -13.88 4.46
C TYR A 113 10.50 -14.30 3.06
N ARG A 114 11.65 -14.93 2.91
CA ARG A 114 12.07 -15.42 1.58
C ARG A 114 11.15 -16.51 1.09
N ASP A 115 10.73 -17.39 2.01
CA ASP A 115 9.78 -18.45 1.67
C ASP A 115 8.43 -17.87 1.29
N ALA A 116 8.01 -16.81 2.00
CA ALA A 116 6.74 -16.15 1.69
C ALA A 116 6.77 -15.53 0.29
N ILE A 117 7.87 -14.87 -0.06
CA ILE A 117 8.01 -14.28 -1.40
C ILE A 117 8.02 -15.37 -2.47
N TYR A 118 8.73 -16.47 -2.20
CA TYR A 118 8.76 -17.58 -3.12
C TYR A 118 7.36 -18.15 -3.36
N GLU A 119 6.60 -18.30 -2.29
CA GLU A 119 5.24 -18.84 -2.39
C GLU A 119 4.34 -17.90 -3.19
N LEU A 120 4.44 -16.61 -2.96
CA LEU A 120 3.65 -15.64 -3.71
C LEU A 120 4.00 -15.65 -5.20
N ARG A 121 5.28 -15.83 -5.53
CA ARG A 121 5.70 -15.93 -6.92
C ARG A 121 5.15 -17.19 -7.56
N LYS A 122 5.12 -18.29 -6.80
CA LYS A 122 4.52 -19.53 -7.30
C LYS A 122 3.04 -19.37 -7.61
N GLN A 123 2.37 -18.47 -6.89
CA GLN A 123 0.95 -18.22 -7.10
C GLN A 123 0.70 -17.25 -8.25
N GLY A 124 1.76 -16.81 -8.93
CA GLY A 124 1.62 -16.00 -10.13
C GLY A 124 1.90 -14.53 -9.96
N MET A 125 2.32 -14.09 -8.78
CA MET A 125 2.61 -12.67 -8.58
C MET A 125 4.01 -12.34 -9.12
N ALA A 126 4.08 -11.31 -9.96
CA ALA A 126 5.36 -10.86 -10.51
C ALA A 126 5.99 -9.88 -9.51
N ILE A 127 6.88 -10.41 -8.68
CA ILE A 127 7.51 -9.65 -7.60
C ILE A 127 8.98 -9.42 -7.93
N GLU A 128 9.39 -8.15 -7.92
CA GLU A 128 10.79 -7.81 -8.08
C GLU A 128 11.41 -7.53 -6.72
N GLY A 129 12.71 -7.73 -6.64
CA GLY A 129 13.42 -7.49 -5.39
C GLY A 129 14.77 -6.87 -5.65
N LYS A 130 15.30 -6.20 -4.66
CA LYS A 130 16.65 -5.66 -4.73
C LYS A 130 17.25 -5.61 -3.34
N THR A 131 18.57 -5.61 -3.29
CA THR A 131 19.31 -5.51 -2.05
C THR A 131 19.63 -4.05 -1.78
N ILE A 132 19.35 -3.61 -0.58
CA ILE A 132 19.58 -2.23 -0.15
C ILE A 132 20.73 -2.23 0.86
N HIS A 133 21.66 -1.31 0.69
CA HIS A 133 22.77 -1.13 1.63
C HIS A 133 22.60 0.22 2.29
N GLU A 134 22.30 0.22 3.58
CA GLU A 134 22.13 1.46 4.33
C GLU A 134 22.84 1.36 5.67
N ASN A 135 23.65 2.36 5.97
CA ASN A 135 24.30 2.43 7.29
C ASN A 135 25.04 1.15 7.67
N GLY A 136 25.70 0.53 6.69
CA GLY A 136 26.44 -0.69 6.94
C GLY A 136 25.59 -1.94 7.07
N VAL A 137 24.28 -1.81 6.90
CA VAL A 137 23.35 -2.93 6.99
C VAL A 137 22.80 -3.25 5.62
N GLN A 138 22.73 -4.53 5.33
CA GLN A 138 22.20 -5.00 4.06
C GLN A 138 20.84 -5.62 4.29
N HIS A 139 19.82 -5.22 3.51
CA HIS A 139 18.49 -5.83 3.60
C HIS A 139 17.88 -5.87 2.21
N GLN A 140 16.80 -6.62 2.07
CA GLN A 140 16.13 -6.77 0.79
C GLN A 140 14.76 -6.13 0.81
N GLU A 141 14.36 -5.62 -0.36
CA GLU A 141 13.03 -5.04 -0.55
C GLU A 141 12.39 -5.69 -1.76
N TRP A 142 11.06 -5.85 -1.71
CA TRP A 142 10.28 -6.48 -2.79
C TRP A 142 9.06 -5.64 -3.09
N TRP A 143 8.65 -5.61 -4.35
CA TRP A 143 7.43 -4.89 -4.78
C TRP A 143 6.88 -5.57 -6.02
N LEU A 144 5.60 -5.27 -6.36
CA LEU A 144 5.03 -5.81 -7.60
C LEU A 144 5.66 -5.11 -8.79
N ALA A 145 6.09 -5.90 -9.76
CA ALA A 145 6.82 -5.40 -10.92
C ALA A 145 6.02 -4.40 -11.75
N CYS A 146 4.70 -4.43 -11.69
CA CYS A 146 3.88 -3.50 -12.44
C CYS A 146 3.96 -2.06 -11.92
N TYR A 147 4.36 -1.88 -10.66
CA TYR A 147 4.51 -0.54 -10.08
C TYR A 147 5.96 -0.08 -10.19
N ASP A 148 6.14 1.24 -10.30
CA ASP A 148 7.49 1.79 -10.25
C ASP A 148 8.00 1.78 -8.81
N TYR A 149 9.23 1.31 -8.63
CA TYR A 149 9.80 1.18 -7.30
C TYR A 149 9.81 2.52 -6.53
N ALA A 150 10.23 3.60 -7.20
CA ALA A 150 10.32 4.89 -6.53
C ALA A 150 8.95 5.36 -6.03
N TRP A 151 7.92 5.14 -6.84
CA TRP A 151 6.57 5.50 -6.44
C TRP A 151 6.10 4.66 -5.26
N ALA A 152 6.33 3.34 -5.32
CA ALA A 152 5.93 2.43 -4.26
C ALA A 152 6.70 2.72 -2.97
N LYS A 153 7.97 3.06 -3.08
CA LYS A 153 8.79 3.36 -1.92
C LYS A 153 8.31 4.61 -1.20
N ASN A 154 7.90 5.63 -1.94
CA ASN A 154 7.37 6.83 -1.32
C ASN A 154 6.10 6.56 -0.52
N ARG A 155 5.32 5.59 -0.92
CA ARG A 155 4.09 5.25 -0.22
C ARG A 155 4.32 4.46 1.05
N CYS A 156 5.54 3.94 1.22
CA CYS A 156 5.87 3.17 2.41
C CYS A 156 6.57 4.01 3.43
N SER A 157 6.22 5.21 3.51
CA SER A 157 6.98 6.13 4.25
C SER A 157 7.14 5.91 5.69
N ARG A 158 6.61 4.95 6.32
CA ARG A 158 6.78 4.84 7.61
C ARG A 158 8.03 4.48 7.94
N GLY A 159 8.49 3.96 7.55
CA GLY A 159 9.70 3.67 8.00
C GLY A 159 10.56 4.76 8.34
N LYS A 160 10.50 5.25 8.38
CA LYS A 160 11.32 5.97 8.71
C LYS A 160 11.45 6.48 9.71
N LYS A 161 11.40 6.38 10.23
CA LYS A 161 11.57 6.81 11.18
C LYS A 161 12.15 6.62 11.60
#